data_847a1c98c671859837919086af40805f
#
_entry.id   847a1c98c671859837919086af40805f
#
_cell.length_a   1.000
_cell.length_b   1.000
_cell.length_c   1.000
_cell.angle_alpha   90.00
_cell.angle_beta   90.00
_cell.angle_gamma   90.00
#
_symmetry.space_group_name_H-M   'P 1'
#
loop_
_entity.id
_entity.type
_entity.pdbx_description
1 polymer ?
#
loop_
_entity_poly.entity_id
_entity_poly.type
_entity_poly.pdbx_seq_one_letter_code
_entity_poly.pdbx_strand_id
1 'polypeptide(L)'
;LINSLATYSHTNSYGFLETPYRKVNAGQVTDDIVHLSAIEEGDFVIAQASAAVDESGKLIDDLVQVRHRGETTFMRPEQVTLMDVSPRQVVSVAAALIPFLEHDDANRALMGANMQRQAVPTLRADKPLVGTGMERFVARDSGVCAVARRGGVIDSVDARRVVVRVNEDEIIGGEAGVDIYNLTKYTRS
;
A
#
# COMPACT_ATOMS: atom_id res chain seq x y z
N LEU A 1 1.88 14.48 -7.27
CA LEU A 1 2.86 14.44 -6.18
C LEU A 1 2.26 13.90 -4.89
N ILE A 2 1.17 14.46 -4.41
CA ILE A 2 0.45 13.98 -3.21
C ILE A 2 -0.07 12.56 -3.40
N ASN A 3 -0.46 12.19 -4.61
CA ASN A 3 -1.02 10.87 -4.91
C ASN A 3 0.02 9.74 -4.87
N SER A 4 1.25 9.99 -5.28
CA SER A 4 2.31 8.99 -5.22
C SER A 4 2.76 8.70 -3.79
N LEU A 5 2.65 9.67 -2.89
CA LEU A 5 2.95 9.53 -1.48
C LEU A 5 1.87 8.75 -0.71
N ALA A 6 0.60 8.81 -1.15
CA ALA A 6 -0.54 8.26 -0.40
C ALA A 6 -0.65 6.73 -0.45
N THR A 7 -0.10 6.05 -1.48
CA THR A 7 -0.36 4.62 -1.71
C THR A 7 0.30 3.70 -0.67
N TYR A 8 1.49 4.06 -0.18
CA TYR A 8 2.27 3.26 0.77
C TYR A 8 2.73 4.08 1.98
N SER A 9 2.21 5.29 2.14
CA SER A 9 2.61 6.19 3.20
C SER A 9 1.86 5.89 4.51
N HIS A 10 2.49 6.25 5.60
CA HIS A 10 1.87 6.32 6.92
C HIS A 10 2.21 7.65 7.58
N THR A 11 1.52 7.97 8.65
CA THR A 11 1.83 9.15 9.46
C THR A 11 2.82 8.81 10.57
N ASN A 12 3.82 9.66 10.77
CA ASN A 12 4.72 9.54 11.91
C ASN A 12 4.09 10.11 13.20
N SER A 13 4.81 10.05 14.32
CA SER A 13 4.36 10.57 15.62
C SER A 13 4.10 12.09 15.62
N TYR A 14 4.67 12.83 14.66
CA TYR A 14 4.49 14.28 14.50
C TYR A 14 3.36 14.65 13.53
N GLY A 15 2.70 13.67 12.91
CA GLY A 15 1.62 13.88 11.94
C GLY A 15 2.09 14.13 10.50
N PHE A 16 3.39 14.00 10.19
CA PHE A 16 3.91 14.09 8.83
C PHE A 16 3.73 12.76 8.11
N LEU A 17 3.45 12.82 6.80
CA LEU A 17 3.41 11.65 5.93
C LEU A 17 4.82 11.18 5.61
N GLU A 18 5.08 9.90 5.81
CA GLU A 18 6.32 9.23 5.45
C GLU A 18 6.06 8.19 4.37
N THR A 19 6.99 8.14 3.42
CA THR A 19 6.94 7.21 2.27
C THR A 19 8.07 6.20 2.39
N PRO A 20 7.83 4.92 2.04
CA PRO A 20 8.87 3.90 2.08
C PRO A 20 9.81 4.01 0.88
N TYR A 21 11.09 3.79 1.15
CA TYR A 21 12.16 3.68 0.16
C TYR A 21 13.05 2.48 0.46
N ARG A 22 13.58 1.83 -0.56
CA ARG A 22 14.63 0.82 -0.41
C ARG A 22 15.99 1.48 -0.32
N LYS A 23 16.83 1.02 0.57
CA LYS A 23 18.23 1.47 0.65
C LYS A 23 19.04 0.89 -0.51
N VAL A 24 19.91 1.72 -1.07
CA VAL A 24 20.88 1.33 -2.08
C VAL A 24 22.28 1.61 -1.54
N ASN A 25 23.13 0.61 -1.53
CA ASN A 25 24.51 0.71 -1.09
C ASN A 25 25.44 0.43 -2.28
N ALA A 26 26.19 1.44 -2.72
CA ALA A 26 27.16 1.33 -3.82
C ALA A 26 26.59 0.66 -5.09
N GLY A 27 25.37 1.03 -5.46
CA GLY A 27 24.68 0.47 -6.64
C GLY A 27 23.97 -0.87 -6.40
N GLN A 28 23.98 -1.39 -5.18
CA GLN A 28 23.25 -2.60 -4.82
C GLN A 28 22.01 -2.26 -4.00
N VAL A 29 20.84 -2.67 -4.50
CA VAL A 29 19.56 -2.50 -3.81
C VAL A 29 19.44 -3.51 -2.69
N THR A 30 19.08 -3.05 -1.50
CA THR A 30 18.85 -3.90 -0.33
C THR A 30 17.36 -4.06 -0.06
N ASP A 31 17.01 -5.04 0.76
CA ASP A 31 15.62 -5.24 1.21
C ASP A 31 15.26 -4.34 2.41
N ASP A 32 16.21 -3.56 2.89
CA ASP A 32 15.99 -2.61 3.97
C ASP A 32 15.09 -1.46 3.51
N ILE A 33 13.98 -1.25 4.21
CA ILE A 33 13.03 -0.18 3.93
C ILE A 33 13.19 0.92 4.97
N VAL A 34 13.33 2.15 4.48
CA VAL A 34 13.36 3.38 5.28
C VAL A 34 12.16 4.22 4.93
N HIS A 35 11.51 4.77 5.93
CA HIS A 35 10.44 5.73 5.75
C HIS A 35 10.96 7.14 5.94
N LEU A 36 10.74 8.00 4.96
CA LEU A 36 11.18 9.38 4.96
C LEU A 36 10.02 10.33 4.70
N SER A 37 10.05 11.47 5.37
CA SER A 37 9.17 12.59 5.09
C SER A 37 9.62 13.35 3.82
N ALA A 38 8.73 14.17 3.26
CA ALA A 38 9.05 14.96 2.07
C ALA A 38 10.20 15.96 2.29
N ILE A 39 10.44 16.38 3.53
CA ILE A 39 11.54 17.30 3.87
C ILE A 39 12.88 16.57 3.79
N GLU A 40 12.94 15.37 4.34
CA GLU A 40 14.15 14.54 4.36
C GLU A 40 14.50 13.99 2.98
N GLU A 41 13.48 13.73 2.14
CA GLU A 41 13.63 13.21 0.78
C GLU A 41 14.60 14.07 -0.07
N GLY A 42 14.61 15.39 0.13
CA GLY A 42 15.42 16.33 -0.64
C GLY A 42 16.94 16.09 -0.53
N ASP A 43 17.40 15.49 0.54
CA ASP A 43 18.82 15.24 0.80
C ASP A 43 19.36 13.96 0.15
N PHE A 44 18.47 13.11 -0.35
CA PHE A 44 18.81 11.81 -0.92
C PHE A 44 18.72 11.79 -2.45
N VAL A 45 19.50 10.88 -3.04
CA VAL A 45 19.45 10.56 -4.47
C VAL A 45 18.59 9.31 -4.64
N ILE A 46 17.40 9.46 -5.23
CA ILE A 46 16.38 8.42 -5.29
C ILE A 46 16.21 7.92 -6.71
N ALA A 47 16.50 6.64 -6.95
CA ALA A 47 16.26 5.98 -8.22
C ALA A 47 14.78 5.62 -8.37
N GLN A 48 14.31 5.59 -9.61
CA GLN A 48 12.96 5.13 -9.92
C GLN A 48 12.84 3.61 -9.74
N ALA A 49 11.65 3.15 -9.36
CA ALA A 49 11.36 1.72 -9.20
C ALA A 49 11.46 0.91 -10.50
N SER A 50 11.43 1.59 -11.66
CA SER A 50 11.59 0.99 -13.00
C SER A 50 13.04 0.78 -13.43
N ALA A 51 14.02 1.23 -12.62
CA ALA A 51 15.44 1.01 -12.93
C ALA A 51 15.75 -0.49 -13.03
N ALA A 52 16.54 -0.84 -14.03
CA ALA A 52 16.90 -2.23 -14.28
C ALA A 52 17.82 -2.75 -13.17
N VAL A 53 17.43 -3.84 -12.52
CA VAL A 53 18.14 -4.49 -11.43
C VAL A 53 18.39 -5.94 -11.79
N ASP A 54 19.60 -6.42 -11.55
CA ASP A 54 20.02 -7.81 -11.73
C ASP A 54 19.41 -8.71 -10.63
N GLU A 55 19.45 -10.03 -10.82
CA GLU A 55 19.04 -11.03 -9.83
C GLU A 55 19.76 -10.89 -8.48
N SER A 56 20.98 -10.36 -8.48
CA SER A 56 21.75 -10.04 -7.27
C SER A 56 21.36 -8.73 -6.58
N GLY A 57 20.41 -7.96 -7.17
CA GLY A 57 20.02 -6.64 -6.66
C GLY A 57 20.89 -5.48 -7.13
N LYS A 58 21.81 -5.69 -8.08
CA LYS A 58 22.68 -4.64 -8.60
C LYS A 58 22.04 -3.88 -9.73
N LEU A 59 22.16 -2.54 -9.73
CA LEU A 59 21.72 -1.69 -10.85
C LEU A 59 22.60 -1.97 -12.09
N ILE A 60 21.96 -2.24 -13.21
CA ILE A 60 22.62 -2.68 -14.47
C ILE A 60 23.09 -1.49 -15.29
N ASP A 61 22.31 -0.41 -15.31
CA ASP A 61 22.55 0.73 -16.19
C ASP A 61 23.73 1.58 -15.70
N ASP A 62 24.59 2.01 -16.60
CA ASP A 62 25.71 2.93 -16.32
C ASP A 62 25.24 4.29 -15.84
N LEU A 63 24.05 4.73 -16.26
CA LEU A 63 23.39 5.96 -15.87
C LEU A 63 21.94 5.66 -15.50
N VAL A 64 21.60 5.88 -14.24
CA VAL A 64 20.27 5.67 -13.69
C VAL A 64 19.52 6.99 -13.61
N GLN A 65 18.25 6.99 -14.01
CA GLN A 65 17.39 8.14 -13.81
C GLN A 65 17.04 8.27 -12.33
N VAL A 66 17.39 9.41 -11.76
CA VAL A 66 17.20 9.69 -10.33
C VAL A 66 16.47 11.00 -10.10
N ARG A 67 15.85 11.10 -8.94
CA ARG A 67 15.28 12.34 -8.40
C ARG A 67 16.16 12.84 -7.27
N HIS A 68 16.61 14.08 -7.38
CA HIS A 68 17.40 14.75 -6.36
C HIS A 68 16.93 16.21 -6.24
N ARG A 69 16.59 16.65 -5.04
CA ARG A 69 16.11 18.02 -4.75
C ARG A 69 14.97 18.48 -5.63
N GLY A 70 14.07 17.57 -6.02
CA GLY A 70 12.92 17.87 -6.88
C GLY A 70 13.22 17.90 -8.38
N GLU A 71 14.48 17.73 -8.79
CA GLU A 71 14.89 17.66 -10.19
C GLU A 71 15.15 16.19 -10.59
N THR A 72 14.82 15.88 -11.84
CA THR A 72 15.11 14.56 -12.43
C THR A 72 16.38 14.64 -13.25
N THR A 73 17.39 13.89 -12.86
CA THR A 73 18.70 13.85 -13.50
C THR A 73 19.17 12.41 -13.73
N PHE A 74 20.30 12.24 -14.42
CA PHE A 74 20.95 10.93 -14.57
C PHE A 74 22.22 10.91 -13.74
N MET A 75 22.37 9.88 -12.91
CA MET A 75 23.54 9.69 -12.07
C MET A 75 24.06 8.26 -12.16
N ARG A 76 25.31 8.05 -11.75
CA ARG A 76 25.92 6.73 -11.69
C ARG A 76 25.29 5.90 -10.57
N PRO A 77 25.18 4.57 -10.72
CA PRO A 77 24.62 3.69 -9.69
C PRO A 77 25.24 3.84 -8.30
N GLU A 78 26.52 4.16 -8.25
CA GLU A 78 27.28 4.34 -6.99
C GLU A 78 26.81 5.56 -6.17
N GLN A 79 26.22 6.54 -6.82
CA GLN A 79 25.72 7.77 -6.20
C GLN A 79 24.27 7.64 -5.71
N VAL A 80 23.58 6.59 -6.13
CA VAL A 80 22.21 6.32 -5.73
C VAL A 80 22.18 5.86 -4.27
N THR A 81 21.39 6.52 -3.45
CA THR A 81 21.25 6.22 -2.01
C THR A 81 19.98 5.47 -1.69
N LEU A 82 18.90 5.75 -2.43
CA LEU A 82 17.60 5.17 -2.22
C LEU A 82 16.95 4.79 -3.57
N MET A 83 16.00 3.89 -3.52
CA MET A 83 15.17 3.48 -4.65
C MET A 83 13.71 3.43 -4.23
N ASP A 84 12.80 3.82 -5.12
CA ASP A 84 11.36 3.67 -4.90
C ASP A 84 10.99 2.19 -4.76
N VAL A 85 10.08 1.88 -3.85
CA VAL A 85 9.68 0.49 -3.54
C VAL A 85 8.90 -0.14 -4.70
N SER A 86 8.05 0.62 -5.37
CA SER A 86 7.19 0.10 -6.42
C SER A 86 6.82 1.17 -7.46
N PRO A 87 6.71 0.80 -8.76
CA PRO A 87 6.17 1.69 -9.79
C PRO A 87 4.72 2.13 -9.52
N ARG A 88 3.99 1.36 -8.72
CA ARG A 88 2.58 1.65 -8.35
C ARG A 88 2.43 2.90 -7.48
N GLN A 89 3.48 3.39 -6.87
CA GLN A 89 3.47 4.65 -6.11
C GLN A 89 3.18 5.89 -6.97
N VAL A 90 3.29 5.79 -8.30
CA VAL A 90 2.99 6.88 -9.23
C VAL A 90 1.50 7.21 -9.30
N VAL A 91 0.62 6.23 -9.04
CA VAL A 91 -0.83 6.39 -9.12
C VAL A 91 -1.48 6.46 -7.74
N SER A 92 -2.64 7.11 -7.65
CA SER A 92 -3.45 7.12 -6.43
C SER A 92 -4.05 5.74 -6.15
N VAL A 93 -4.52 5.52 -4.92
CA VAL A 93 -5.23 4.30 -4.55
C VAL A 93 -6.44 4.05 -5.45
N ALA A 94 -7.22 5.09 -5.75
CA ALA A 94 -8.37 4.99 -6.63
C ALA A 94 -7.99 4.56 -8.05
N ALA A 95 -6.96 5.19 -8.63
CA ALA A 95 -6.45 4.82 -9.95
C ALA A 95 -5.83 3.40 -9.96
N ALA A 96 -5.19 2.99 -8.88
CA ALA A 96 -4.61 1.64 -8.75
C ALA A 96 -5.65 0.51 -8.71
N LEU A 97 -6.92 0.82 -8.49
CA LEU A 97 -8.04 -0.12 -8.53
C LEU A 97 -8.66 -0.28 -9.93
N ILE A 98 -8.24 0.50 -10.91
CA ILE A 98 -8.74 0.42 -12.29
C ILE A 98 -7.95 -0.65 -13.05
N PRO A 99 -8.59 -1.76 -13.47
CA PRO A 99 -7.92 -2.76 -14.30
C PRO A 99 -7.53 -2.19 -15.68
N PHE A 100 -6.37 -2.57 -16.18
CA PHE A 100 -5.85 -2.11 -17.48
C PHE A 100 -5.77 -0.58 -17.63
N LEU A 101 -5.41 0.10 -16.55
CA LEU A 101 -5.32 1.57 -16.51
C LEU A 101 -4.36 2.11 -17.59
N GLU A 102 -3.28 1.38 -17.89
CA GLU A 102 -2.27 1.73 -18.90
C GLU A 102 -2.83 1.83 -20.33
N HIS A 103 -3.98 1.23 -20.58
CA HIS A 103 -4.67 1.26 -21.88
C HIS A 103 -5.79 2.31 -21.95
N ASP A 104 -6.06 3.01 -20.85
CA ASP A 104 -7.12 4.01 -20.78
C ASP A 104 -6.58 5.40 -21.03
N ASP A 105 -7.40 6.24 -21.70
CA ASP A 105 -7.14 7.67 -21.79
C ASP A 105 -7.28 8.34 -20.41
N ALA A 106 -6.46 9.36 -20.17
CA ALA A 106 -6.42 10.07 -18.88
C ALA A 106 -7.78 10.66 -18.48
N ASN A 107 -8.54 11.16 -19.44
CA ASN A 107 -9.90 11.71 -19.17
C ASN A 107 -10.86 10.63 -18.70
N ARG A 108 -10.81 9.44 -19.30
CA ARG A 108 -11.67 8.31 -18.92
C ARG A 108 -11.26 7.71 -17.58
N ALA A 109 -9.97 7.64 -17.31
CA ALA A 109 -9.44 7.22 -16.01
C ALA A 109 -9.89 8.17 -14.90
N LEU A 110 -9.86 9.49 -15.14
CA LEU A 110 -10.37 10.49 -14.20
C LEU A 110 -11.86 10.29 -13.90
N MET A 111 -12.68 10.08 -14.94
CA MET A 111 -14.11 9.82 -14.78
C MET A 111 -14.35 8.53 -13.97
N GLY A 112 -13.63 7.46 -14.27
CA GLY A 112 -13.70 6.20 -13.54
C GLY A 112 -13.33 6.34 -12.07
N ALA A 113 -12.24 7.03 -11.76
CA ALA A 113 -11.81 7.31 -10.39
C ALA A 113 -12.86 8.14 -9.61
N ASN A 114 -13.51 9.09 -10.26
CA ASN A 114 -14.60 9.86 -9.66
C ASN A 114 -15.85 9.01 -9.40
N MET A 115 -16.19 8.10 -10.31
CA MET A 115 -17.32 7.19 -10.13
C MET A 115 -17.11 6.17 -9.03
N GLN A 116 -15.89 5.73 -8.76
CA GLN A 116 -15.57 4.84 -7.63
C GLN A 116 -16.00 5.44 -6.28
N ARG A 117 -15.92 6.75 -6.12
CA ARG A 117 -16.36 7.45 -4.90
C ARG A 117 -17.88 7.46 -4.71
N GLN A 118 -18.63 7.12 -5.74
CA GLN A 118 -20.11 7.04 -5.75
C GLN A 118 -20.60 5.60 -5.69
N ALA A 119 -19.70 4.64 -5.43
CA ALA A 119 -20.04 3.22 -5.37
C ALA A 119 -21.01 2.93 -4.22
N VAL A 120 -21.96 2.05 -4.49
CA VAL A 120 -22.94 1.57 -3.51
C VAL A 120 -22.69 0.08 -3.26
N PRO A 121 -22.70 -0.37 -1.99
CA PRO A 121 -22.59 -1.78 -1.67
C PRO A 121 -23.70 -2.61 -2.31
N THR A 122 -23.34 -3.74 -2.89
CA THR A 122 -24.30 -4.68 -3.45
C THR A 122 -24.97 -5.50 -2.35
N LEU A 123 -26.16 -6.07 -2.63
CA LEU A 123 -26.86 -6.94 -1.68
C LEU A 123 -26.03 -8.19 -1.34
N ARG A 124 -25.31 -8.71 -2.31
CA ARG A 124 -24.37 -9.82 -2.14
C ARG A 124 -23.02 -9.40 -2.72
N ALA A 125 -22.02 -9.41 -1.88
CA ALA A 125 -20.66 -9.09 -2.29
C ALA A 125 -20.01 -10.33 -2.92
N ASP A 126 -19.53 -10.18 -4.15
CA ASP A 126 -18.79 -11.21 -4.85
C ASP A 126 -17.37 -10.69 -5.21
N LYS A 127 -16.42 -11.61 -5.30
CA LYS A 127 -15.08 -11.28 -5.74
C LYS A 127 -15.09 -10.88 -7.22
N PRO A 128 -14.48 -9.74 -7.60
CA PRO A 128 -14.41 -9.35 -9.00
C PRO A 128 -13.59 -10.37 -9.80
N LEU A 129 -14.03 -10.70 -11.01
CA LEU A 129 -13.33 -11.60 -11.92
C LEU A 129 -12.01 -10.99 -12.42
N VAL A 130 -12.01 -9.69 -12.66
CA VAL A 130 -10.84 -8.92 -13.08
C VAL A 130 -10.53 -7.89 -12.01
N GLY A 131 -9.32 -7.89 -11.53
CA GLY A 131 -8.86 -6.99 -10.48
C GLY A 131 -7.38 -6.67 -10.62
N THR A 132 -6.91 -5.71 -9.82
CA THR A 132 -5.52 -5.23 -9.83
C THR A 132 -4.64 -5.85 -8.74
N GLY A 133 -5.24 -6.57 -7.79
CA GLY A 133 -4.57 -7.09 -6.60
C GLY A 133 -4.54 -6.11 -5.42
N MET A 134 -4.93 -4.86 -5.62
CA MET A 134 -5.01 -3.85 -4.55
C MET A 134 -6.28 -3.98 -3.71
N GLU A 135 -7.31 -4.65 -4.21
CA GLU A 135 -8.63 -4.74 -3.58
C GLU A 135 -8.55 -5.29 -2.15
N ARG A 136 -7.76 -6.34 -1.96
CA ARG A 136 -7.58 -6.97 -0.64
C ARG A 136 -6.95 -6.02 0.37
N PHE A 137 -5.92 -5.30 -0.04
CA PHE A 137 -5.20 -4.36 0.83
C PHE A 137 -6.09 -3.17 1.17
N VAL A 138 -6.78 -2.62 0.18
CA VAL A 138 -7.71 -1.50 0.36
C VAL A 138 -8.85 -1.88 1.30
N ALA A 139 -9.47 -3.03 1.11
CA ALA A 139 -10.56 -3.51 1.97
C ALA A 139 -10.12 -3.66 3.43
N ARG A 140 -8.93 -4.23 3.66
CA ARG A 140 -8.38 -4.41 5.01
C ARG A 140 -8.01 -3.08 5.66
N ASP A 141 -7.28 -2.23 4.93
CA ASP A 141 -6.67 -1.02 5.50
C ASP A 141 -7.67 0.16 5.58
N SER A 142 -8.79 0.09 4.85
CA SER A 142 -9.87 1.08 4.95
C SER A 142 -10.60 1.10 6.30
N GLY A 143 -10.47 0.04 7.10
CA GLY A 143 -11.17 -0.09 8.38
C GLY A 143 -12.68 -0.36 8.26
N VAL A 144 -13.21 -0.56 7.05
CA VAL A 144 -14.63 -0.86 6.82
C VAL A 144 -14.95 -2.33 7.15
N CYS A 145 -13.96 -3.20 7.03
CA CYS A 145 -14.09 -4.63 7.30
C CYS A 145 -13.62 -4.96 8.71
N ALA A 146 -14.36 -5.81 9.41
CA ALA A 146 -13.90 -6.43 10.63
C ALA A 146 -12.86 -7.51 10.27
N VAL A 147 -11.62 -7.33 10.73
CA VAL A 147 -10.52 -8.29 10.49
C VAL A 147 -10.27 -9.05 11.80
N ALA A 148 -10.13 -10.39 11.69
CA ALA A 148 -9.80 -11.22 12.84
C ALA A 148 -8.44 -10.79 13.42
N ARG A 149 -8.38 -10.61 14.73
CA ARG A 149 -7.15 -10.23 15.45
C ARG A 149 -6.25 -11.43 15.69
N ARG A 150 -6.85 -12.58 15.96
CA ARG A 150 -6.18 -13.84 16.30
C ARG A 150 -6.81 -14.98 15.51
N GLY A 151 -6.07 -16.06 15.34
CA GLY A 151 -6.60 -17.29 14.75
C GLY A 151 -7.59 -17.97 15.68
N GLY A 152 -8.55 -18.68 15.11
CA GLY A 152 -9.55 -19.36 15.93
C GLY A 152 -10.62 -20.08 15.11
N VAL A 153 -11.59 -20.62 15.83
CA VAL A 153 -12.75 -21.29 15.26
C VAL A 153 -13.99 -20.47 15.56
N ILE A 154 -14.84 -20.27 14.56
CA ILE A 154 -16.10 -19.57 14.71
C ILE A 154 -17.04 -20.42 15.56
N ASP A 155 -17.44 -19.89 16.71
CA ASP A 155 -18.35 -20.54 17.65
C ASP A 155 -19.81 -20.20 17.36
N SER A 156 -20.10 -18.93 17.14
CA SER A 156 -21.44 -18.49 16.77
C SER A 156 -21.42 -17.27 15.83
N VAL A 157 -22.41 -17.20 14.96
CA VAL A 157 -22.63 -16.08 14.01
C VAL A 157 -24.07 -15.64 14.05
N ASP A 158 -24.29 -14.37 14.26
CA ASP A 158 -25.59 -13.75 14.10
C ASP A 158 -25.48 -12.45 13.25
N ALA A 159 -26.60 -11.82 12.96
CA ALA A 159 -26.63 -10.60 12.13
C ALA A 159 -25.92 -9.39 12.77
N ARG A 160 -25.56 -9.45 14.05
CA ARG A 160 -24.96 -8.36 14.79
C ARG A 160 -23.52 -8.64 15.22
N ARG A 161 -23.14 -9.90 15.35
CA ARG A 161 -21.84 -10.28 15.88
C ARG A 161 -21.36 -11.62 15.35
N VAL A 162 -20.05 -11.77 15.34
CA VAL A 162 -19.34 -13.03 15.13
C VAL A 162 -18.52 -13.33 16.38
N VAL A 163 -18.69 -14.51 16.94
CA VAL A 163 -17.94 -14.97 18.12
C VAL A 163 -16.91 -15.98 17.65
N VAL A 164 -15.65 -15.72 17.94
CA VAL A 164 -14.52 -16.58 17.57
C VAL A 164 -13.87 -17.10 18.84
N ARG A 165 -13.78 -18.40 18.97
CA ARG A 165 -12.97 -19.06 20.01
C ARG A 165 -11.54 -19.10 19.52
N VAL A 166 -10.65 -18.41 20.23
CA VAL A 166 -9.23 -18.26 19.89
C VAL A 166 -8.50 -19.59 20.07
N ASN A 167 -7.53 -19.86 19.21
CA ASN A 167 -6.65 -21.02 19.36
C ASN A 167 -5.82 -20.91 20.64
N GLU A 168 -5.60 -22.03 21.32
CA GLU A 168 -4.89 -22.07 22.61
C GLU A 168 -3.48 -21.47 22.52
N ASP A 169 -2.81 -21.65 21.40
CA ASP A 169 -1.43 -21.18 21.14
C ASP A 169 -1.32 -19.65 21.05
N GLU A 170 -2.44 -18.96 20.77
CA GLU A 170 -2.50 -17.51 20.60
C GLU A 170 -3.07 -16.79 21.83
N ILE A 171 -3.42 -17.53 22.89
CA ILE A 171 -3.92 -16.96 24.14
C ILE A 171 -2.73 -16.58 25.01
N ILE A 172 -2.58 -15.28 25.29
CA ILE A 172 -1.60 -14.80 26.25
C ILE A 172 -2.21 -14.91 27.65
N GLY A 173 -1.43 -15.39 28.62
CA GLY A 173 -1.93 -15.69 29.97
C GLY A 173 -2.67 -14.52 30.61
N GLY A 174 -3.92 -14.76 30.98
CA GLY A 174 -4.83 -13.77 31.57
C GLY A 174 -5.80 -13.13 30.59
N GLU A 175 -5.72 -13.41 29.28
CA GLU A 175 -6.67 -12.93 28.28
C GLU A 175 -7.86 -13.87 28.11
N ALA A 176 -9.00 -13.30 27.69
CA ALA A 176 -10.16 -14.10 27.33
C ALA A 176 -9.87 -14.93 26.05
N GLY A 177 -10.19 -16.22 26.09
CA GLY A 177 -10.05 -17.13 24.94
C GLY A 177 -11.14 -16.93 23.87
N VAL A 178 -11.84 -15.82 23.85
CA VAL A 178 -12.95 -15.53 22.95
C VAL A 178 -12.84 -14.10 22.45
N ASP A 179 -12.91 -13.92 21.13
CA ASP A 179 -13.01 -12.63 20.46
C ASP A 179 -14.44 -12.42 19.94
N ILE A 180 -15.03 -11.28 20.27
CA ILE A 180 -16.37 -10.90 19.81
C ILE A 180 -16.23 -9.73 18.84
N TYR A 181 -16.63 -9.94 17.60
CA TYR A 181 -16.66 -8.91 16.56
C TYR A 181 -18.10 -8.42 16.37
N ASN A 182 -18.36 -7.20 16.79
CA ASN A 182 -19.65 -6.57 16.58
C ASN A 182 -19.73 -6.00 15.17
N LEU A 183 -20.77 -6.41 14.44
CA LEU A 183 -21.05 -5.94 13.08
C LEU A 183 -22.07 -4.80 13.16
N THR A 184 -21.77 -3.70 12.46
CA THR A 184 -22.69 -2.58 12.33
C THR A 184 -23.35 -2.61 10.97
N LYS A 185 -24.64 -2.26 10.90
CA LYS A 185 -25.30 -2.04 9.61
C LYS A 185 -24.63 -0.87 8.89
N TYR A 186 -24.63 -0.94 7.56
CA TYR A 186 -24.22 0.18 6.73
C TYR A 186 -24.99 1.44 7.16
N THR A 187 -24.23 2.46 7.51
CA THR A 187 -24.74 3.79 7.83
C THR A 187 -24.00 4.82 7.01
N ARG A 188 -24.73 5.80 6.51
CA ARG A 188 -24.12 6.96 5.87
C ARG A 188 -23.51 7.84 6.95
N SER A 189 -22.24 8.11 6.83
CA SER A 189 -21.53 9.08 7.68
C SER A 189 -21.84 10.51 7.29
#